data_3706e90c74db4678c1dc87d5e6f7f6ad
#
_entry.id   3706e90c74db4678c1dc87d5e6f7f6ad
#
_cell.length_a   1.000
_cell.length_b   1.000
_cell.length_c   1.000
_cell.angle_alpha   90.00
_cell.angle_beta   90.00
_cell.angle_gamma   90.00
#
_symmetry.space_group_name_H-M   'P 1'
#
loop_
_entity.id
_entity.type
_entity.pdbx_description
1 polymer ?
#
loop_
_entity_poly.entity_id
_entity_poly.type
_entity_poly.pdbx_seq_one_letter_code
_entity_poly.pdbx_strand_id
1 'polypeptide(L)'
;KYIKKDYLIFKTKKEHIFKIKDGIFNFKMNTKDLSCRCLSKNVECKHLINYLLDLGLSWTNCYLVLQDDNMKEILNKNINMDDINNILYDNIEECMICLDPIKKFRDVYCCIKCHKIIHHKCIVRWINSKNENNHKCPHCMESIIC
;
A
#
# COMPACT_ATOMS: atom_id res chain seq x y z
N LYS A 1 -2.21 7.22 -8.24
CA LYS A 1 -3.52 6.62 -8.52
C LYS A 1 -3.80 5.56 -7.49
N TYR A 2 -4.98 5.62 -6.86
CA TYR A 2 -5.41 4.61 -5.88
C TYR A 2 -5.34 3.22 -6.48
N ILE A 3 -4.93 2.24 -5.69
CA ILE A 3 -5.16 0.85 -6.03
C ILE A 3 -6.69 0.68 -5.97
N LYS A 4 -7.39 0.79 -7.11
CA LYS A 4 -8.80 0.43 -7.18
C LYS A 4 -8.94 -1.06 -6.86
N LYS A 5 -9.91 -1.39 -6.03
CA LYS A 5 -10.34 -2.78 -5.86
C LYS A 5 -11.09 -3.22 -7.12
N ASP A 6 -10.34 -3.68 -8.10
CA ASP A 6 -10.87 -4.26 -9.35
C ASP A 6 -11.01 -5.78 -9.27
N TYR A 7 -10.98 -6.33 -8.07
CA TYR A 7 -11.09 -7.75 -7.77
C TYR A 7 -12.10 -8.01 -6.65
N LEU A 8 -12.60 -9.24 -6.60
CA LEU A 8 -13.55 -9.70 -5.57
C LEU A 8 -12.85 -10.56 -4.53
N ILE A 9 -13.17 -10.34 -3.27
CA ILE A 9 -12.68 -11.13 -2.12
C ILE A 9 -13.84 -11.95 -1.57
N PHE A 10 -13.62 -13.24 -1.42
CA PHE A 10 -14.57 -14.17 -0.84
C PHE A 10 -14.00 -14.78 0.45
N LYS A 11 -14.71 -14.61 1.56
CA LYS A 11 -14.38 -15.29 2.82
C LYS A 11 -14.56 -16.80 2.65
N THR A 12 -13.61 -17.60 3.10
CA THR A 12 -13.72 -19.05 3.11
C THR A 12 -14.20 -19.54 4.47
N LYS A 13 -14.47 -20.85 4.61
CA LYS A 13 -14.78 -21.49 5.91
C LYS A 13 -13.58 -21.44 6.89
N LYS A 14 -12.35 -21.25 6.38
CA LYS A 14 -11.14 -21.09 7.19
C LYS A 14 -10.97 -19.60 7.50
N GLU A 15 -10.85 -19.26 8.77
CA GLU A 15 -10.88 -17.89 9.28
C GLU A 15 -9.87 -16.94 8.61
N HIS A 16 -8.68 -17.46 8.28
CA HIS A 16 -7.59 -16.65 7.71
C HIS A 16 -7.36 -16.87 6.22
N ILE A 17 -8.21 -17.65 5.55
CA ILE A 17 -8.05 -17.93 4.11
C ILE A 17 -9.15 -17.26 3.32
N PHE A 18 -8.75 -16.44 2.37
CA PHE A 18 -9.64 -15.75 1.44
C PHE A 18 -9.39 -16.23 0.02
N LYS A 19 -10.45 -16.37 -0.75
CA LYS A 19 -10.38 -16.54 -2.20
C LYS A 19 -10.49 -15.17 -2.84
N ILE A 20 -9.63 -14.89 -3.80
CA ILE A 20 -9.59 -13.65 -4.56
C ILE A 20 -9.85 -13.97 -6.02
N LYS A 21 -10.84 -13.31 -6.60
CA LYS A 21 -11.11 -13.34 -8.04
C LYS A 21 -10.65 -12.02 -8.64
N ASP A 22 -9.61 -12.06 -9.45
CA ASP A 22 -9.00 -10.91 -10.12
C ASP A 22 -9.03 -11.16 -11.63
N GLY A 23 -10.02 -10.59 -12.31
CA GLY A 23 -10.32 -10.90 -13.70
C GLY A 23 -10.69 -12.37 -13.89
N ILE A 24 -9.95 -13.07 -14.74
CA ILE A 24 -10.09 -14.51 -15.00
C ILE A 24 -9.34 -15.41 -14.00
N PHE A 25 -8.47 -14.81 -13.18
CA PHE A 25 -7.62 -15.55 -12.24
C PHE A 25 -8.28 -15.71 -10.88
N ASN A 26 -7.97 -16.83 -10.23
CA ASN A 26 -8.41 -17.11 -8.87
C ASN A 26 -7.18 -17.40 -8.01
N PHE A 27 -7.01 -16.64 -6.92
CA PHE A 27 -5.90 -16.77 -6.00
C PHE A 27 -6.39 -17.12 -4.59
N LYS A 28 -5.45 -17.52 -3.75
CA LYS A 28 -5.66 -17.67 -2.31
C LYS A 28 -4.76 -16.67 -1.58
N MET A 29 -5.34 -15.98 -0.62
CA MET A 29 -4.63 -15.10 0.30
C MET A 29 -4.79 -15.64 1.71
N ASN A 30 -3.69 -15.71 2.45
CA ASN A 30 -3.68 -16.07 3.86
C ASN A 30 -3.31 -14.81 4.67
N THR A 31 -4.21 -14.40 5.55
CA THR A 31 -4.03 -13.18 6.36
C THR A 31 -3.21 -13.41 7.63
N LYS A 32 -3.03 -14.67 8.05
CA LYS A 32 -2.22 -15.00 9.22
C LYS A 32 -0.72 -14.82 8.94
N ASP A 33 -0.25 -15.31 7.80
CA ASP A 33 1.15 -15.19 7.37
C ASP A 33 1.36 -14.07 6.34
N LEU A 34 0.31 -13.31 6.01
CA LEU A 34 0.31 -12.24 5.01
C LEU A 34 0.91 -12.71 3.68
N SER A 35 0.44 -13.83 3.20
CA SER A 35 0.86 -14.40 1.91
C SER A 35 -0.28 -14.40 0.89
N CYS A 36 0.07 -14.21 -0.37
CA CYS A 36 -0.86 -14.29 -1.49
C CYS A 36 -0.25 -15.10 -2.62
N ARG A 37 -1.03 -16.01 -3.20
CA ARG A 37 -0.58 -16.86 -4.33
C ARG A 37 -0.74 -16.21 -5.70
N CYS A 38 -0.84 -14.89 -5.77
CA CYS A 38 -0.75 -14.16 -7.02
C CYS A 38 0.69 -14.12 -7.54
N LEU A 39 0.89 -13.65 -8.77
CA LEU A 39 2.21 -13.58 -9.41
C LEU A 39 3.12 -12.47 -8.84
N SER A 40 2.55 -11.53 -8.08
CA SER A 40 3.32 -10.44 -7.47
C SER A 40 4.08 -10.93 -6.24
N LYS A 41 5.23 -10.32 -5.98
CA LYS A 41 5.92 -10.48 -4.69
C LYS A 41 5.01 -9.97 -3.57
N ASN A 42 5.05 -10.62 -2.39
CA ASN A 42 4.17 -10.24 -1.27
C ASN A 42 4.24 -8.74 -0.93
N VAL A 43 5.43 -8.14 -0.99
CA VAL A 43 5.66 -6.72 -0.69
C VAL A 43 4.97 -5.78 -1.69
N GLU A 44 4.78 -6.21 -2.92
CA GLU A 44 4.14 -5.45 -4.01
C GLU A 44 2.73 -5.97 -4.33
N CYS A 45 2.24 -6.91 -3.55
CA CYS A 45 0.95 -7.55 -3.80
C CYS A 45 -0.21 -6.61 -3.48
N LYS A 46 -0.92 -6.14 -4.50
CA LYS A 46 -2.10 -5.27 -4.34
C LYS A 46 -3.17 -5.86 -3.41
N HIS A 47 -3.33 -7.19 -3.39
CA HIS A 47 -4.32 -7.87 -2.55
C HIS A 47 -3.98 -7.75 -1.07
N LEU A 48 -2.70 -7.97 -0.69
CA LEU A 48 -2.23 -7.81 0.68
C LEU A 48 -2.22 -6.35 1.11
N ILE A 49 -1.75 -5.46 0.26
CA ILE A 49 -1.73 -4.02 0.54
C ILE A 49 -3.16 -3.51 0.78
N ASN A 50 -4.11 -3.82 -0.10
CA ASN A 50 -5.50 -3.41 0.09
C ASN A 50 -6.13 -4.02 1.35
N TYR A 51 -5.82 -5.27 1.68
CA TYR A 51 -6.26 -5.88 2.93
C TYR A 51 -5.76 -5.09 4.15
N LEU A 52 -4.47 -4.74 4.18
CA LEU A 52 -3.88 -3.96 5.27
C LEU A 52 -4.44 -2.53 5.34
N LEU A 53 -4.67 -1.88 4.19
CA LEU A 53 -5.34 -0.58 4.12
C LEU A 53 -6.77 -0.64 4.65
N ASP A 54 -7.52 -1.70 4.36
CA ASP A 54 -8.88 -1.91 4.89
C ASP A 54 -8.89 -2.11 6.41
N LEU A 55 -7.81 -2.66 6.97
CA LEU A 55 -7.61 -2.75 8.41
C LEU A 55 -7.27 -1.39 9.05
N GLY A 56 -6.96 -0.37 8.25
CA GLY A 56 -6.65 0.98 8.73
C GLY A 56 -5.17 1.33 8.79
N LEU A 57 -4.27 0.48 8.24
CA LEU A 57 -2.86 0.83 8.14
C LEU A 57 -2.63 1.93 7.08
N SER A 58 -1.60 2.73 7.29
CA SER A 58 -1.09 3.66 6.27
C SER A 58 -0.37 2.91 5.14
N TRP A 59 -0.20 3.56 4.00
CA TRP A 59 0.58 3.01 2.88
C TRP A 59 1.98 2.57 3.29
N THR A 60 2.71 3.43 4.00
CA THR A 60 4.05 3.15 4.50
C THR A 60 4.05 1.94 5.42
N ASN A 61 3.11 1.90 6.35
CA ASN A 61 3.00 0.81 7.32
C ASN A 61 2.66 -0.52 6.65
N CYS A 62 1.87 -0.51 5.57
CA CYS A 62 1.63 -1.72 4.78
C CYS A 62 2.94 -2.34 4.27
N TYR A 63 3.82 -1.53 3.70
CA TYR A 63 5.12 -2.02 3.22
C TYR A 63 6.02 -2.49 4.34
N LEU A 64 6.10 -1.76 5.45
CA LEU A 64 6.87 -2.17 6.62
C LEU A 64 6.41 -3.52 7.17
N VAL A 65 5.11 -3.70 7.34
CA VAL A 65 4.52 -4.95 7.80
C VAL A 65 4.80 -6.11 6.85
N LEU A 66 4.76 -5.88 5.54
CA LEU A 66 5.00 -6.94 4.56
C LEU A 66 6.47 -7.33 4.44
N GLN A 67 7.40 -6.47 4.85
CA GLN A 67 8.85 -6.71 4.80
C GLN A 67 9.40 -7.30 6.10
N ASP A 68 8.76 -7.05 7.24
CA ASP A 68 9.25 -7.43 8.57
C ASP A 68 8.34 -8.49 9.21
N ASP A 69 8.90 -9.67 9.47
CA ASP A 69 8.16 -10.78 10.09
C ASP A 69 7.77 -10.48 11.54
N ASN A 70 8.54 -9.66 12.26
CA ASN A 70 8.17 -9.21 13.61
C ASN A 70 6.90 -8.33 13.56
N MET A 71 6.78 -7.47 12.55
CA MET A 71 5.59 -6.65 12.35
C MET A 71 4.36 -7.48 11.99
N LYS A 72 4.52 -8.56 11.22
CA LYS A 72 3.44 -9.53 10.95
C LYS A 72 2.97 -10.21 12.24
N GLU A 73 3.90 -10.58 13.12
CA GLU A 73 3.57 -11.19 14.41
C GLU A 73 2.81 -10.22 15.33
N ILE A 74 3.24 -8.96 15.38
CA ILE A 74 2.54 -7.91 16.14
C ILE A 74 1.12 -7.72 15.63
N LEU A 75 0.92 -7.67 14.31
CA LEU A 75 -0.39 -7.56 13.68
C LEU A 75 -1.31 -8.73 14.05
N ASN A 76 -0.77 -9.94 14.15
CA ASN A 76 -1.54 -11.14 14.50
C ASN A 76 -1.93 -11.25 15.98
N LYS A 77 -1.31 -10.46 16.87
CA LYS A 77 -1.60 -10.46 18.33
C LYS A 77 -2.82 -9.63 18.72
N ASN A 78 -3.71 -9.28 17.77
CA ASN A 78 -4.93 -8.49 18.01
C ASN A 78 -4.67 -7.12 18.69
N ILE A 79 -3.56 -6.49 18.41
CA ILE A 79 -3.27 -5.13 18.84
C ILE A 79 -4.19 -4.18 18.03
N ASN A 80 -4.75 -3.18 18.70
CA ASN A 80 -5.54 -2.14 18.06
C ASN A 80 -4.74 -1.49 16.93
N MET A 81 -5.37 -1.25 15.77
CA MET A 81 -4.71 -0.63 14.61
C MET A 81 -4.16 0.76 14.90
N ASP A 82 -4.80 1.49 15.81
CA ASP A 82 -4.29 2.79 16.26
C ASP A 82 -2.98 2.64 17.02
N ASP A 83 -2.81 1.59 17.82
CA ASP A 83 -1.57 1.29 18.53
C ASP A 83 -0.47 0.86 17.55
N ILE A 84 -0.81 0.05 16.55
CA ILE A 84 0.15 -0.32 15.49
C ILE A 84 0.58 0.90 14.70
N ASN A 85 -0.37 1.75 14.31
CA ASN A 85 -0.04 2.99 13.64
C ASN A 85 0.84 3.88 14.53
N ASN A 86 0.58 3.98 15.82
CA ASN A 86 1.41 4.77 16.75
C ASN A 86 2.82 4.19 16.94
N ILE A 87 2.97 2.87 17.02
CA ILE A 87 4.29 2.21 17.10
C ILE A 87 5.10 2.45 15.82
N LEU A 88 4.42 2.55 14.67
CA LEU A 88 5.04 2.80 13.38
C LEU A 88 5.14 4.29 13.04
N TYR A 89 4.53 5.17 13.85
CA TYR A 89 4.34 6.60 13.58
C TYR A 89 5.57 7.50 13.84
N ASP A 90 6.69 6.96 14.29
CA ASP A 90 7.92 7.75 14.45
C ASP A 90 8.50 8.28 13.12
N ASN A 91 7.85 7.97 12.00
CA ASN A 91 8.18 8.49 10.68
C ASN A 91 6.96 9.19 10.06
N ILE A 92 6.71 10.44 10.46
CA ILE A 92 5.81 11.32 9.70
C ILE A 92 6.44 11.50 8.33
N GLU A 93 5.88 10.84 7.32
CA GLU A 93 6.34 11.06 5.96
C GLU A 93 5.90 12.43 5.47
N GLU A 94 6.84 13.18 4.92
CA GLU A 94 6.59 14.47 4.28
C GLU A 94 6.47 14.27 2.77
N CYS A 95 5.57 15.03 2.17
CA CYS A 95 5.45 15.07 0.72
C CYS A 95 6.68 15.76 0.13
N MET A 96 7.47 15.04 -0.65
CA MET A 96 8.71 15.57 -1.24
C MET A 96 8.51 16.73 -2.23
N ILE A 97 7.27 17.03 -2.65
CA ILE A 97 6.98 18.16 -3.56
C ILE A 97 6.64 19.43 -2.78
N CYS A 98 5.83 19.36 -1.73
CA CYS A 98 5.44 20.54 -0.95
C CYS A 98 6.07 20.58 0.45
N LEU A 99 6.76 19.54 0.87
CA LEU A 99 7.39 19.37 2.18
C LEU A 99 6.42 19.42 3.37
N ASP A 100 5.12 19.40 3.10
CA ASP A 100 4.11 19.31 4.13
C ASP A 100 3.92 17.86 4.60
N PRO A 101 3.61 17.64 5.89
CA PRO A 101 3.38 16.30 6.42
C PRO A 101 2.13 15.66 5.79
N ILE A 102 2.23 14.36 5.49
CA ILE A 102 1.14 13.58 4.92
C ILE A 102 0.24 13.09 6.06
N LYS A 103 -0.83 13.84 6.32
CA LYS A 103 -1.78 13.56 7.42
C LYS A 103 -2.91 12.60 7.02
N LYS A 104 -3.21 12.47 5.72
CA LYS A 104 -4.32 11.65 5.21
C LYS A 104 -3.81 10.74 4.10
N PHE A 105 -3.75 9.45 4.37
CA PHE A 105 -3.27 8.44 3.43
C PHE A 105 -4.27 8.08 2.33
N ARG A 106 -5.50 8.61 2.36
CA ARG A 106 -6.51 8.39 1.32
C ARG A 106 -6.27 9.21 0.05
N ASP A 107 -5.58 10.35 0.19
CA ASP A 107 -5.35 11.31 -0.88
C ASP A 107 -3.88 11.38 -1.28
N VAL A 108 -3.25 10.21 -1.42
CA VAL A 108 -1.84 10.11 -1.78
C VAL A 108 -1.61 9.22 -3.00
N TYR A 109 -0.52 9.48 -3.70
CA TYR A 109 0.08 8.60 -4.67
C TYR A 109 1.24 7.87 -4.00
N CYS A 110 1.33 6.56 -4.18
CA CYS A 110 2.47 5.76 -3.76
C CYS A 110 3.21 5.26 -5.00
N CYS A 111 4.50 5.54 -5.08
CA CYS A 111 5.33 5.01 -6.15
C CYS A 111 5.56 3.51 -5.95
N ILE A 112 5.22 2.69 -6.93
CA ILE A 112 5.37 1.24 -6.86
C ILE A 112 6.82 0.76 -6.83
N LYS A 113 7.78 1.61 -7.22
CA LYS A 113 9.20 1.27 -7.26
C LYS A 113 9.94 1.67 -5.99
N CYS A 114 9.79 2.91 -5.56
CA CYS A 114 10.52 3.41 -4.39
C CYS A 114 9.66 3.51 -3.13
N HIS A 115 8.37 3.20 -3.23
CA HIS A 115 7.38 3.23 -2.14
C HIS A 115 7.22 4.59 -1.45
N LYS A 116 7.79 5.66 -2.03
CA LYS A 116 7.58 7.02 -1.52
C LYS A 116 6.15 7.47 -1.79
N ILE A 117 5.58 8.12 -0.79
CA ILE A 117 4.24 8.68 -0.86
C ILE A 117 4.28 10.19 -1.13
N ILE A 118 3.33 10.66 -1.92
CA ILE A 118 3.24 12.04 -2.36
C ILE A 118 1.76 12.42 -2.31
N HIS A 119 1.41 13.63 -1.88
CA HIS A 119 0.03 14.10 -1.96
C HIS A 119 -0.50 13.96 -3.40
N HIS A 120 -1.71 13.46 -3.54
CA HIS A 120 -2.34 13.30 -4.86
C HIS A 120 -2.37 14.62 -5.65
N LYS A 121 -2.70 15.73 -4.99
CA LYS A 121 -2.68 17.07 -5.62
C LYS A 121 -1.28 17.47 -6.10
N CYS A 122 -0.25 17.11 -5.37
CA CYS A 122 1.13 17.42 -5.72
C CYS A 122 1.60 16.62 -6.93
N ILE A 123 1.32 15.32 -6.97
CA ILE A 123 1.71 14.49 -8.13
C ILE A 123 0.93 14.88 -9.39
N VAL A 124 -0.35 15.27 -9.27
CA VAL A 124 -1.12 15.77 -10.41
C VAL A 124 -0.54 17.07 -10.96
N ARG A 125 -0.14 18.01 -10.08
CA ARG A 125 0.55 19.25 -10.51
C ARG A 125 1.90 18.93 -11.17
N TRP A 126 2.65 17.99 -10.60
CA TRP A 126 3.91 17.52 -11.15
C TRP A 126 3.74 16.99 -12.57
N ILE A 127 2.78 16.09 -12.80
CA ILE A 127 2.48 15.51 -14.12
C ILE A 127 2.04 16.58 -15.12
N ASN A 128 1.27 17.58 -14.68
CA ASN A 128 0.72 18.64 -15.54
C ASN A 128 1.69 19.81 -15.77
N SER A 129 2.82 19.86 -15.09
CA SER A 129 3.83 20.88 -15.35
C SER A 129 4.54 20.59 -16.69
N LYS A 130 4.90 21.63 -17.45
CA LYS A 130 5.32 21.55 -18.87
C LYS A 130 6.71 20.93 -19.12
N ASN A 131 7.28 20.20 -18.18
CA ASN A 131 8.58 19.56 -18.31
C ASN A 131 8.46 18.12 -18.83
N GLU A 132 9.31 17.70 -19.76
CA GLU A 132 9.30 16.37 -20.38
C GLU A 132 9.49 15.19 -19.41
N ASN A 133 10.00 15.46 -18.21
CA ASN A 133 10.24 14.44 -17.17
C ASN A 133 9.08 14.26 -16.17
N ASN A 134 7.95 14.92 -16.36
CA ASN A 134 6.86 14.98 -15.39
C ASN A 134 6.05 13.70 -15.25
N HIS A 135 6.18 12.78 -16.20
CA HIS A 135 5.58 11.44 -16.10
C HIS A 135 6.44 10.45 -15.32
N LYS A 136 7.48 10.95 -14.64
CA LYS A 136 8.39 10.17 -13.81
C LYS A 136 8.23 10.52 -12.35
N CYS A 137 8.43 9.52 -11.50
CA CYS A 137 8.44 9.73 -10.06
C CYS A 137 9.52 10.76 -9.68
N PRO A 138 9.20 11.81 -8.93
CA PRO A 138 10.18 12.84 -8.56
C PRO A 138 11.30 12.34 -7.67
N HIS A 139 11.19 11.13 -7.09
CA HIS A 139 12.20 10.52 -6.24
C HIS A 139 13.12 9.55 -7.01
N CYS A 140 12.57 8.55 -7.66
CA CYS A 140 13.35 7.49 -8.30
C CYS A 140 13.43 7.60 -9.81
N MET A 141 12.78 8.60 -10.42
CA MET A 141 12.74 8.87 -11.86
C MET A 141 12.15 7.74 -12.72
N GLU A 142 11.52 6.75 -12.08
CA GLU A 142 10.77 5.71 -12.78
C GLU A 142 9.43 6.25 -13.30
N SER A 143 8.95 5.65 -14.37
CA SER A 143 7.67 6.05 -14.97
C SER A 143 6.52 5.93 -13.99
N ILE A 144 5.71 6.97 -13.89
CA ILE A 144 4.44 6.95 -13.17
C ILE A 144 3.47 6.15 -14.04
N ILE A 145 3.25 4.90 -13.67
CA ILE A 145 2.25 4.07 -14.32
C ILE A 145 0.88 4.55 -13.85
N CYS A 146 0.14 5.16 -14.75
CA CYS A 146 -1.25 5.56 -14.55
C CYS A 146 -2.20 4.40 -14.81
#